data_8ca689c597a1e72596b8a102f14714f8
#
_entry.id   8ca689c597a1e72596b8a102f14714f8
#
_cell.length_a   1.000
_cell.length_b   1.000
_cell.length_c   1.000
_cell.angle_alpha   90.00
_cell.angle_beta   90.00
_cell.angle_gamma   90.00
#
_symmetry.space_group_name_H-M   'P 1'
#
loop_
_entity.id
_entity.type
_entity.pdbx_description
1 polymer ?
#
loop_
_entity_poly.entity_id
_entity_poly.type
_entity_poly.pdbx_seq_one_letter_code
_entity_poly.pdbx_strand_id
1 'polypeptide(L)'
;MFGFLKKKDNAEAAGTLAVGCGGGGCNIADRLGKISTVDILTVNTDRKGLIRTRANRRILLGDGSGSGCGGDADAGESLARDAHDVIHEHIKRHMNIVLLAGLGGGTGTGSAKVIAEMAKRNGSRVIAMVTLPMAFETERRKIAVNSLTEIKKRSDVLFAIDGNRLAEIDPGLGAREAFSVLDQMMCESFLGMTEMLEGKDGESVFQMMRNRTFTASFAEGMHPERVAASLVSGLMMNSAIISRPLIFIRGNIPQNGPEKMISDTISQSTGFIPAFVQGPSGSGMNLMMFAPVSDPVL
;
A
#
# COMPACT_ATOMS: atom_id res chain seq x y z
N MET A 1 -7.95 11.40 20.26
CA MET A 1 -8.76 12.54 19.79
C MET A 1 -8.02 13.12 18.57
N PHE A 2 -8.41 12.72 17.36
CA PHE A 2 -7.71 13.08 16.12
C PHE A 2 -8.14 14.49 15.69
N GLY A 3 -7.16 15.39 15.52
CA GLY A 3 -7.40 16.74 15.02
C GLY A 3 -7.79 16.72 13.54
N PHE A 4 -8.98 17.19 13.24
CA PHE A 4 -9.50 17.34 11.89
C PHE A 4 -8.73 18.45 11.16
N LEU A 5 -8.05 18.11 10.07
CA LEU A 5 -7.52 19.08 9.12
C LEU A 5 -8.68 19.61 8.26
N LYS A 6 -8.91 20.92 8.31
CA LYS A 6 -9.91 21.61 7.50
C LYS A 6 -9.53 21.55 6.00
N LYS A 7 -10.51 21.20 5.18
CA LYS A 7 -10.49 21.29 3.72
C LYS A 7 -10.04 22.69 3.26
N LYS A 8 -8.98 22.77 2.48
CA LYS A 8 -8.62 23.95 1.69
C LYS A 8 -9.12 23.72 0.27
N ASP A 9 -10.11 24.50 -0.13
CA ASP A 9 -10.49 24.66 -1.53
C ASP A 9 -9.49 25.60 -2.21
N ASN A 10 -8.51 25.05 -2.89
CA ASN A 10 -7.70 25.77 -3.88
C ASN A 10 -7.36 24.81 -5.02
N ALA A 11 -7.44 25.31 -6.26
CA ALA A 11 -7.22 24.59 -7.51
C ALA A 11 -5.73 24.23 -7.79
N GLU A 12 -4.94 24.01 -6.77
CA GLU A 12 -3.64 23.36 -6.85
C GLU A 12 -3.85 21.85 -6.94
N ALA A 13 -2.95 21.15 -7.64
CA ALA A 13 -3.03 19.70 -7.82
C ALA A 13 -3.39 19.05 -6.48
N ALA A 14 -4.53 18.37 -6.43
CA ALA A 14 -5.01 17.73 -5.20
C ALA A 14 -3.94 16.74 -4.73
N GLY A 15 -3.69 16.63 -3.43
CA GLY A 15 -2.65 15.82 -2.84
C GLY A 15 -2.66 14.36 -3.31
N THR A 16 -2.97 13.43 -2.43
CA THR A 16 -2.99 11.98 -2.70
C THR A 16 -4.41 11.49 -2.97
N LEU A 17 -4.59 10.68 -4.04
CA LEU A 17 -5.79 9.87 -4.29
C LEU A 17 -5.50 8.40 -4.03
N ALA A 18 -6.27 7.78 -3.16
CA ALA A 18 -6.29 6.33 -2.99
C ALA A 18 -7.27 5.71 -4.00
N VAL A 19 -6.80 4.75 -4.79
CA VAL A 19 -7.62 4.06 -5.79
C VAL A 19 -7.74 2.58 -5.44
N GLY A 20 -8.89 2.17 -4.91
CA GLY A 20 -9.19 0.76 -4.60
C GLY A 20 -9.63 -0.01 -5.85
N CYS A 21 -8.82 -0.96 -6.28
CA CYS A 21 -9.00 -1.76 -7.48
C CYS A 21 -9.53 -3.17 -7.14
N GLY A 22 -10.71 -3.52 -7.63
CA GLY A 22 -11.37 -4.80 -7.41
C GLY A 22 -11.76 -5.05 -5.95
N GLY A 23 -12.17 -6.27 -5.60
CA GLY A 23 -12.69 -6.61 -4.28
C GLY A 23 -11.71 -6.31 -3.14
N GLY A 24 -10.47 -6.79 -3.22
CA GLY A 24 -9.45 -6.57 -2.19
C GLY A 24 -9.12 -5.08 -2.02
N GLY A 25 -8.88 -4.37 -3.12
CA GLY A 25 -8.62 -2.92 -3.07
C GLY A 25 -9.81 -2.12 -2.52
N CYS A 26 -11.04 -2.52 -2.83
CA CYS A 26 -12.25 -1.92 -2.28
C CYS A 26 -12.37 -2.12 -0.76
N ASN A 27 -11.97 -3.27 -0.22
CA ASN A 27 -11.97 -3.52 1.22
C ASN A 27 -10.97 -2.62 1.96
N ILE A 28 -9.76 -2.51 1.44
CA ILE A 28 -8.73 -1.61 1.99
C ILE A 28 -9.22 -0.16 1.92
N ALA A 29 -9.77 0.26 0.78
CA ALA A 29 -10.32 1.60 0.58
C ALA A 29 -11.49 1.92 1.53
N ASP A 30 -12.40 0.96 1.79
CA ASP A 30 -13.46 1.13 2.79
C ASP A 30 -12.91 1.34 4.20
N ARG A 31 -11.88 0.58 4.56
CA ARG A 31 -11.21 0.74 5.86
C ARG A 31 -10.53 2.11 5.97
N LEU A 32 -9.82 2.55 4.93
CA LEU A 32 -9.21 3.88 4.88
C LEU A 32 -10.25 4.99 5.03
N GLY A 33 -11.40 4.88 4.38
CA GLY A 33 -12.49 5.86 4.49
C GLY A 33 -13.09 6.00 5.90
N LYS A 34 -12.78 5.07 6.83
CA LYS A 34 -13.18 5.14 8.25
C LYS A 34 -12.16 5.90 9.10
N ILE A 35 -10.90 5.91 8.70
CA ILE A 35 -9.78 6.35 9.54
C ILE A 35 -8.98 7.53 8.95
N SER A 36 -9.30 7.95 7.72
CA SER A 36 -8.61 9.05 7.05
C SER A 36 -9.59 9.94 6.27
N THR A 37 -9.10 11.11 5.90
CA THR A 37 -9.83 12.09 5.06
C THR A 37 -9.28 12.16 3.63
N VAL A 38 -8.45 11.19 3.25
CA VAL A 38 -7.89 11.11 1.90
C VAL A 38 -9.00 10.94 0.86
N ASP A 39 -8.83 11.50 -0.32
CA ASP A 39 -9.75 11.26 -1.42
C ASP A 39 -9.65 9.81 -1.88
N ILE A 40 -10.80 9.15 -2.02
CA ILE A 40 -10.89 7.72 -2.35
C ILE A 40 -11.75 7.53 -3.60
N LEU A 41 -11.17 6.86 -4.59
CA LEU A 41 -11.85 6.28 -5.73
C LEU A 41 -11.88 4.76 -5.60
N THR A 42 -13.00 4.13 -5.86
CA THR A 42 -13.07 2.66 -5.97
C THR A 42 -13.54 2.24 -7.35
N VAL A 43 -12.92 1.20 -7.89
CA VAL A 43 -13.18 0.67 -9.23
C VAL A 43 -13.40 -0.83 -9.11
N ASN A 44 -14.56 -1.32 -9.53
CA ASN A 44 -14.87 -2.74 -9.44
C ASN A 44 -15.88 -3.17 -10.51
N THR A 45 -15.87 -4.45 -10.86
CA THR A 45 -16.89 -5.12 -11.70
C THR A 45 -18.03 -5.73 -10.87
N ASP A 46 -17.83 -5.89 -9.54
CA ASP A 46 -18.87 -6.32 -8.60
C ASP A 46 -19.60 -5.11 -8.00
N ARG A 47 -20.85 -4.92 -8.40
CA ARG A 47 -21.71 -3.85 -7.91
C ARG A 47 -21.92 -3.90 -6.40
N LYS A 48 -22.13 -5.11 -5.84
CA LYS A 48 -22.41 -5.27 -4.40
C LYS A 48 -21.20 -4.89 -3.54
N GLY A 49 -20.01 -5.33 -3.96
CA GLY A 49 -18.77 -4.94 -3.31
C GLY A 49 -18.52 -3.43 -3.40
N LEU A 50 -18.79 -2.84 -4.56
CA LEU A 50 -18.56 -1.41 -4.81
C LEU A 50 -19.46 -0.50 -3.94
N ILE A 51 -20.75 -0.80 -3.84
CA ILE A 51 -21.70 0.02 -3.07
C ILE A 51 -21.39 0.05 -1.57
N ARG A 52 -20.76 -1.00 -1.04
CA ARG A 52 -20.41 -1.10 0.38
C ARG A 52 -19.24 -0.21 0.79
N THR A 53 -18.45 0.29 -0.17
CA THR A 53 -17.25 1.09 0.14
C THR A 53 -17.61 2.51 0.57
N ARG A 54 -16.82 3.08 1.48
CA ARG A 54 -16.89 4.49 1.91
C ARG A 54 -16.01 5.40 1.04
N ALA A 55 -16.04 5.17 -0.27
CA ALA A 55 -15.29 5.97 -1.23
C ALA A 55 -16.04 7.27 -1.58
N ASN A 56 -15.28 8.33 -1.89
CA ASN A 56 -15.82 9.59 -2.42
C ASN A 56 -16.41 9.38 -3.81
N ARG A 57 -15.81 8.51 -4.60
CA ARG A 57 -16.20 8.16 -5.96
C ARG A 57 -16.18 6.65 -6.15
N ARG A 58 -17.11 6.14 -6.96
CA ARG A 58 -17.21 4.70 -7.28
C ARG A 58 -17.45 4.54 -8.77
N ILE A 59 -16.67 3.69 -9.42
CA ILE A 59 -16.81 3.36 -10.84
C ILE A 59 -17.12 1.88 -10.98
N LEU A 60 -18.29 1.55 -11.50
CA LEU A 60 -18.63 0.19 -11.90
C LEU A 60 -18.11 -0.05 -13.32
N LEU A 61 -17.21 -1.02 -13.45
CA LEU A 61 -16.69 -1.46 -14.74
C LEU A 61 -17.62 -2.46 -15.41
N GLY A 62 -17.67 -2.40 -16.75
CA GLY A 62 -18.43 -3.33 -17.57
C GLY A 62 -19.84 -2.85 -17.89
N ASP A 63 -20.69 -3.78 -18.31
CA ASP A 63 -22.05 -3.54 -18.81
C ASP A 63 -23.08 -3.16 -17.74
N GLY A 64 -22.65 -3.01 -16.52
CA GLY A 64 -23.53 -2.71 -15.39
C GLY A 64 -24.23 -3.91 -14.76
N SER A 65 -24.04 -5.13 -15.26
CA SER A 65 -24.56 -6.36 -14.65
C SER A 65 -24.02 -6.56 -13.22
N GLY A 66 -22.78 -6.15 -12.98
CA GLY A 66 -22.12 -6.26 -11.69
C GLY A 66 -21.79 -7.69 -11.30
N SER A 67 -21.64 -8.57 -12.28
CA SER A 67 -21.38 -10.01 -12.09
C SER A 67 -19.91 -10.35 -11.81
N GLY A 68 -19.01 -9.35 -11.87
CA GLY A 68 -17.57 -9.59 -11.77
C GLY A 68 -16.94 -10.06 -13.08
N CYS A 69 -15.63 -10.29 -13.11
CA CYS A 69 -14.92 -10.86 -14.27
C CYS A 69 -14.32 -12.25 -13.99
N GLY A 70 -14.93 -13.02 -13.07
CA GLY A 70 -14.62 -14.44 -12.90
C GLY A 70 -13.16 -14.80 -12.59
N GLY A 71 -12.34 -13.86 -12.09
CA GLY A 71 -10.92 -14.07 -11.87
C GLY A 71 -10.03 -13.78 -13.08
N ASP A 72 -10.59 -13.49 -14.25
CA ASP A 72 -9.87 -13.16 -15.47
C ASP A 72 -9.29 -11.73 -15.41
N ALA A 73 -7.95 -11.64 -15.35
CA ALA A 73 -7.24 -10.37 -15.27
C ALA A 73 -7.24 -9.60 -16.60
N ASP A 74 -7.27 -10.28 -17.73
CA ASP A 74 -7.30 -9.66 -19.06
C ASP A 74 -8.68 -9.06 -19.33
N ALA A 75 -9.75 -9.75 -18.91
CA ALA A 75 -11.10 -9.18 -18.91
C ALA A 75 -11.18 -7.93 -18.00
N GLY A 76 -10.60 -8.00 -16.80
CA GLY A 76 -10.53 -6.85 -15.90
C GLY A 76 -9.75 -5.67 -16.48
N GLU A 77 -8.67 -5.93 -17.22
CA GLU A 77 -7.88 -4.93 -17.94
C GLU A 77 -8.69 -4.30 -19.07
N SER A 78 -9.36 -5.11 -19.91
CA SER A 78 -10.21 -4.61 -21.00
C SER A 78 -11.31 -3.68 -20.49
N LEU A 79 -12.05 -4.11 -19.48
CA LEU A 79 -13.13 -3.31 -18.88
C LEU A 79 -12.63 -1.97 -18.27
N ALA A 80 -11.42 -1.97 -17.71
CA ALA A 80 -10.82 -0.74 -17.21
C ALA A 80 -10.38 0.20 -18.37
N ARG A 81 -9.93 -0.34 -19.51
CA ARG A 81 -9.63 0.43 -20.71
C ARG A 81 -10.89 1.05 -21.32
N ASP A 82 -11.99 0.31 -21.35
CA ASP A 82 -13.28 0.82 -21.84
C ASP A 82 -13.80 1.97 -20.97
N ALA A 83 -13.49 1.96 -19.68
CA ALA A 83 -13.84 3.01 -18.73
C ALA A 83 -12.79 4.14 -18.64
N HIS A 84 -11.84 4.21 -19.59
CA HIS A 84 -10.70 5.14 -19.59
C HIS A 84 -11.10 6.58 -19.22
N ASP A 85 -12.02 7.17 -19.95
CA ASP A 85 -12.35 8.58 -19.81
C ASP A 85 -12.94 8.90 -18.44
N VAL A 86 -13.81 8.01 -17.95
CA VAL A 86 -14.44 8.17 -16.62
C VAL A 86 -13.37 8.08 -15.51
N ILE A 87 -12.46 7.13 -15.61
CA ILE A 87 -11.37 6.96 -14.63
C ILE A 87 -10.44 8.18 -14.71
N HIS A 88 -10.03 8.58 -15.92
CA HIS A 88 -9.10 9.69 -16.15
C HIS A 88 -9.61 11.00 -15.54
N GLU A 89 -10.90 11.32 -15.66
CA GLU A 89 -11.50 12.52 -15.06
C GLU A 89 -11.28 12.60 -13.54
N HIS A 90 -11.18 11.47 -12.86
CA HIS A 90 -10.96 11.44 -11.42
C HIS A 90 -9.47 11.47 -11.02
N ILE A 91 -8.59 10.88 -11.84
CA ILE A 91 -7.15 10.77 -11.47
C ILE A 91 -6.35 12.01 -11.91
N LYS A 92 -6.75 12.70 -12.98
CA LYS A 92 -5.96 13.74 -13.66
C LYS A 92 -5.57 14.95 -12.80
N ARG A 93 -6.23 15.17 -11.67
CA ARG A 93 -6.01 16.31 -10.78
C ARG A 93 -5.12 16.00 -9.58
N HIS A 94 -4.68 14.76 -9.42
CA HIS A 94 -3.94 14.33 -8.24
C HIS A 94 -2.45 14.15 -8.56
N MET A 95 -1.60 14.67 -7.67
CA MET A 95 -0.15 14.53 -7.79
C MET A 95 0.30 13.09 -7.50
N ASN A 96 -0.27 12.50 -6.46
CA ASN A 96 0.06 11.13 -6.04
C ASN A 96 -1.16 10.23 -6.25
N ILE A 97 -0.99 9.16 -7.00
CA ILE A 97 -1.99 8.09 -7.16
C ILE A 97 -1.47 6.85 -6.44
N VAL A 98 -2.17 6.45 -5.39
CA VAL A 98 -1.86 5.23 -4.63
C VAL A 98 -2.88 4.16 -4.99
N LEU A 99 -2.44 3.16 -5.73
CA LEU A 99 -3.27 2.02 -6.13
C LEU A 99 -3.29 1.00 -5.00
N LEU A 100 -4.48 0.56 -4.61
CA LEU A 100 -4.71 -0.47 -3.61
C LEU A 100 -5.33 -1.69 -4.30
N ALA A 101 -4.63 -2.83 -4.33
CA ALA A 101 -5.13 -4.00 -5.02
C ALA A 101 -4.74 -5.31 -4.33
N GLY A 102 -5.70 -6.24 -4.21
CA GLY A 102 -5.40 -7.64 -3.98
C GLY A 102 -5.15 -8.32 -5.34
N LEU A 103 -3.92 -8.74 -5.57
CA LEU A 103 -3.56 -9.41 -6.82
C LEU A 103 -4.07 -10.86 -6.88
N GLY A 104 -4.12 -11.41 -8.09
CA GLY A 104 -4.64 -12.75 -8.34
C GLY A 104 -6.14 -12.82 -8.57
N GLY A 105 -6.87 -11.71 -8.42
CA GLY A 105 -8.25 -11.57 -8.89
C GLY A 105 -8.29 -10.90 -10.27
N GLY A 106 -9.40 -11.03 -10.98
CA GLY A 106 -9.54 -10.45 -12.32
C GLY A 106 -9.53 -8.93 -12.30
N THR A 107 -10.53 -8.32 -11.66
CA THR A 107 -10.70 -6.86 -11.64
C THR A 107 -9.53 -6.13 -11.02
N GLY A 108 -9.10 -6.56 -9.79
CA GLY A 108 -8.03 -5.88 -9.07
C GLY A 108 -6.72 -5.88 -9.83
N THR A 109 -6.36 -7.04 -10.36
CA THR A 109 -5.12 -7.23 -11.14
C THR A 109 -5.15 -6.46 -12.46
N GLY A 110 -6.25 -6.58 -13.22
CA GLY A 110 -6.38 -5.96 -14.53
C GLY A 110 -6.51 -4.45 -14.46
N SER A 111 -7.44 -3.92 -13.66
CA SER A 111 -7.68 -2.48 -13.57
C SER A 111 -6.49 -1.71 -12.98
N ALA A 112 -5.75 -2.31 -12.02
CA ALA A 112 -4.58 -1.66 -11.44
C ALA A 112 -3.50 -1.35 -12.48
N LYS A 113 -3.26 -2.25 -13.45
CA LYS A 113 -2.30 -2.03 -14.55
C LYS A 113 -2.71 -0.84 -15.40
N VAL A 114 -3.99 -0.77 -15.79
CA VAL A 114 -4.52 0.31 -16.64
C VAL A 114 -4.45 1.65 -15.92
N ILE A 115 -4.89 1.70 -14.67
CA ILE A 115 -4.92 2.95 -13.91
C ILE A 115 -3.49 3.43 -13.62
N ALA A 116 -2.55 2.52 -13.33
CA ALA A 116 -1.12 2.87 -13.21
C ALA A 116 -0.60 3.54 -14.48
N GLU A 117 -0.85 2.92 -15.65
CA GLU A 117 -0.43 3.45 -16.94
C GLU A 117 -1.02 4.84 -17.21
N MET A 118 -2.32 5.01 -16.97
CA MET A 118 -3.03 6.30 -17.15
C MET A 118 -2.45 7.38 -16.24
N ALA A 119 -2.25 7.09 -14.97
CA ALA A 119 -1.70 8.01 -14.00
C ALA A 119 -0.26 8.44 -14.36
N LYS A 120 0.57 7.50 -14.79
CA LYS A 120 1.93 7.79 -15.28
C LYS A 120 1.92 8.72 -16.50
N ARG A 121 1.05 8.45 -17.49
CA ARG A 121 0.89 9.30 -18.67
C ARG A 121 0.41 10.70 -18.33
N ASN A 122 -0.36 10.83 -17.26
CA ASN A 122 -0.84 12.10 -16.73
C ASN A 122 0.24 12.89 -15.94
N GLY A 123 1.40 12.29 -15.68
CA GLY A 123 2.49 12.90 -14.90
C GLY A 123 2.34 12.75 -13.39
N SER A 124 1.38 11.97 -12.90
CA SER A 124 1.24 11.68 -11.48
C SER A 124 2.34 10.72 -11.00
N ARG A 125 2.70 10.83 -9.73
CA ARG A 125 3.50 9.81 -9.04
C ARG A 125 2.63 8.60 -8.75
N VAL A 126 3.04 7.43 -9.19
CA VAL A 126 2.27 6.21 -9.04
C VAL A 126 2.91 5.28 -8.02
N ILE A 127 2.19 4.99 -6.97
CA ILE A 127 2.58 4.04 -5.93
C ILE A 127 1.58 2.89 -5.96
N ALA A 128 2.04 1.70 -6.33
CA ALA A 128 1.21 0.51 -6.29
C ALA A 128 1.41 -0.21 -4.96
N MET A 129 0.37 -0.29 -4.16
CA MET A 129 0.31 -1.04 -2.91
C MET A 129 -0.53 -2.29 -3.11
N VAL A 130 0.10 -3.46 -3.06
CA VAL A 130 -0.55 -4.71 -3.42
C VAL A 130 -0.41 -5.79 -2.35
N THR A 131 -1.42 -6.65 -2.23
CA THR A 131 -1.32 -7.88 -1.45
C THR A 131 -1.21 -9.08 -2.40
N LEU A 132 -0.31 -10.01 -2.05
CA LEU A 132 -0.17 -11.29 -2.73
C LEU A 132 -1.03 -12.35 -2.02
N PRO A 133 -1.68 -13.26 -2.77
CA PRO A 133 -2.50 -14.31 -2.21
C PRO A 133 -1.69 -15.28 -1.32
N MET A 134 -2.37 -15.94 -0.40
CA MET A 134 -1.78 -16.98 0.43
C MET A 134 -1.43 -18.22 -0.40
N ALA A 135 -0.52 -19.08 0.10
CA ALA A 135 -0.03 -20.27 -0.62
C ALA A 135 -1.14 -21.23 -1.05
N PHE A 136 -2.20 -21.35 -0.24
CA PHE A 136 -3.34 -22.20 -0.57
C PHE A 136 -4.20 -21.68 -1.74
N GLU A 137 -4.08 -20.41 -2.11
CA GLU A 137 -4.75 -19.79 -3.26
C GLU A 137 -3.91 -19.95 -4.54
N THR A 138 -3.52 -21.17 -4.89
CA THR A 138 -2.49 -21.49 -5.89
C THR A 138 -2.66 -20.78 -7.22
N GLU A 139 -3.85 -20.83 -7.83
CA GLU A 139 -4.10 -20.22 -9.16
C GLU A 139 -4.06 -18.69 -9.07
N ARG A 140 -4.64 -18.11 -8.01
CA ARG A 140 -4.60 -16.67 -7.80
C ARG A 140 -3.16 -16.19 -7.57
N ARG A 141 -2.33 -16.99 -6.88
CA ARG A 141 -0.94 -16.67 -6.63
C ARG A 141 -0.13 -16.64 -7.92
N LYS A 142 -0.33 -17.59 -8.86
CA LYS A 142 0.31 -17.56 -10.18
C LYS A 142 -0.03 -16.28 -10.96
N ILE A 143 -1.32 -15.92 -10.99
CA ILE A 143 -1.77 -14.68 -11.65
C ILE A 143 -1.13 -13.45 -11.01
N ALA A 144 -1.11 -13.41 -9.67
CA ALA A 144 -0.56 -12.29 -8.92
C ALA A 144 0.90 -12.03 -9.27
N VAL A 145 1.70 -13.08 -9.31
CA VAL A 145 3.15 -13.02 -9.60
C VAL A 145 3.45 -12.54 -10.99
N ASN A 146 2.78 -13.14 -11.99
CA ASN A 146 2.95 -12.71 -13.37
C ASN A 146 2.58 -11.23 -13.55
N SER A 147 1.58 -10.75 -12.80
CA SER A 147 1.12 -9.38 -12.88
C SER A 147 1.98 -8.39 -12.10
N LEU A 148 2.71 -8.85 -11.10
CA LEU A 148 3.52 -8.00 -10.23
C LEU A 148 4.59 -7.22 -11.02
N THR A 149 5.29 -7.92 -11.93
CA THR A 149 6.29 -7.30 -12.81
C THR A 149 5.69 -6.22 -13.70
N GLU A 150 4.48 -6.45 -14.23
CA GLU A 150 3.80 -5.50 -15.09
C GLU A 150 3.31 -4.26 -14.32
N ILE A 151 2.82 -4.44 -13.10
CA ILE A 151 2.43 -3.34 -12.21
C ILE A 151 3.66 -2.53 -11.80
N LYS A 152 4.77 -3.21 -11.46
CA LYS A 152 6.04 -2.55 -11.12
C LYS A 152 6.55 -1.65 -12.25
N LYS A 153 6.55 -2.12 -13.49
CA LYS A 153 6.96 -1.32 -14.66
C LYS A 153 6.11 -0.06 -14.86
N ARG A 154 4.85 -0.10 -14.43
CA ARG A 154 3.89 1.01 -14.56
C ARG A 154 3.79 1.91 -13.33
N SER A 155 4.53 1.60 -12.27
CA SER A 155 4.54 2.35 -11.02
C SER A 155 5.90 2.99 -10.76
N ASP A 156 5.94 4.07 -10.00
CA ASP A 156 7.21 4.64 -9.50
C ASP A 156 7.71 3.88 -8.29
N VAL A 157 6.79 3.41 -7.45
CA VAL A 157 7.07 2.60 -6.25
C VAL A 157 6.13 1.41 -6.24
N LEU A 158 6.65 0.23 -5.99
CA LEU A 158 5.86 -0.95 -5.69
C LEU A 158 5.97 -1.25 -4.19
N PHE A 159 4.84 -1.39 -3.55
CA PHE A 159 4.74 -1.83 -2.17
C PHE A 159 3.96 -3.14 -2.13
N ALA A 160 4.54 -4.19 -1.57
CA ALA A 160 3.93 -5.51 -1.57
C ALA A 160 3.92 -6.14 -0.17
N ILE A 161 2.79 -6.75 0.17
CA ILE A 161 2.61 -7.59 1.35
C ILE A 161 2.26 -8.99 0.86
N ASP A 162 3.05 -9.99 1.27
CA ASP A 162 2.75 -11.38 0.98
C ASP A 162 1.86 -11.98 2.08
N GLY A 163 0.64 -12.36 1.69
CA GLY A 163 -0.30 -13.00 2.62
C GLY A 163 0.24 -14.31 3.22
N ASN A 164 1.11 -15.02 2.49
CA ASN A 164 1.74 -16.22 3.00
C ASN A 164 2.65 -15.95 4.21
N ARG A 165 3.33 -14.81 4.22
CA ARG A 165 4.19 -14.42 5.34
C ARG A 165 3.40 -14.27 6.65
N LEU A 166 2.17 -13.79 6.57
CA LEU A 166 1.30 -13.70 7.75
C LEU A 166 0.97 -15.09 8.32
N ALA A 167 0.70 -16.06 7.46
CA ALA A 167 0.45 -17.44 7.88
C ALA A 167 1.68 -18.11 8.52
N GLU A 168 2.90 -17.68 8.14
CA GLU A 168 4.14 -18.14 8.78
C GLU A 168 4.36 -17.49 10.15
N ILE A 169 4.01 -16.20 10.29
CA ILE A 169 4.17 -15.44 11.55
C ILE A 169 3.13 -15.93 12.58
N ASP A 170 1.90 -16.14 12.15
CA ASP A 170 0.81 -16.61 13.01
C ASP A 170 -0.01 -17.73 12.33
N PRO A 171 0.46 -18.99 12.45
CA PRO A 171 -0.20 -20.14 11.83
C PRO A 171 -1.59 -20.45 12.40
N GLY A 172 -1.95 -19.84 13.54
CA GLY A 172 -3.26 -20.04 14.18
C GLY A 172 -4.38 -19.14 13.63
N LEU A 173 -4.04 -18.16 12.82
CA LEU A 173 -5.01 -17.20 12.28
C LEU A 173 -5.98 -17.86 11.28
N GLY A 174 -7.27 -17.69 11.54
CA GLY A 174 -8.30 -18.07 10.58
C GLY A 174 -8.24 -17.20 9.32
N ALA A 175 -8.63 -17.75 8.17
CA ALA A 175 -8.53 -17.04 6.88
C ALA A 175 -9.19 -15.64 6.89
N ARG A 176 -10.37 -15.50 7.53
CA ARG A 176 -11.06 -14.20 7.64
C ARG A 176 -10.27 -13.19 8.46
N GLU A 177 -9.67 -13.63 9.55
CA GLU A 177 -8.84 -12.79 10.40
C GLU A 177 -7.57 -12.39 9.68
N ALA A 178 -6.93 -13.32 8.98
CA ALA A 178 -5.74 -13.06 8.16
C ALA A 178 -5.99 -11.96 7.12
N PHE A 179 -7.09 -12.03 6.36
CA PHE A 179 -7.45 -10.96 5.43
C PHE A 179 -7.70 -9.63 6.14
N SER A 180 -8.33 -9.63 7.31
CA SER A 180 -8.56 -8.41 8.09
C SER A 180 -7.24 -7.78 8.57
N VAL A 181 -6.27 -8.59 8.97
CA VAL A 181 -4.93 -8.14 9.36
C VAL A 181 -4.19 -7.57 8.16
N LEU A 182 -4.21 -8.24 7.00
CA LEU A 182 -3.59 -7.73 5.77
C LEU A 182 -4.18 -6.38 5.35
N ASP A 183 -5.50 -6.24 5.37
CA ASP A 183 -6.17 -4.97 5.06
C ASP A 183 -5.76 -3.87 6.04
N GLN A 184 -5.60 -4.19 7.33
CA GLN A 184 -5.13 -3.24 8.34
C GLN A 184 -3.69 -2.83 8.09
N MET A 185 -2.79 -3.78 7.83
CA MET A 185 -1.39 -3.49 7.55
C MET A 185 -1.23 -2.62 6.29
N MET A 186 -2.05 -2.86 5.26
CA MET A 186 -2.09 -2.00 4.07
C MET A 186 -2.55 -0.59 4.40
N CYS A 187 -3.56 -0.42 5.25
CA CYS A 187 -4.02 0.90 5.68
C CYS A 187 -2.94 1.64 6.49
N GLU A 188 -2.30 0.97 7.45
CA GLU A 188 -1.22 1.58 8.23
C GLU A 188 -0.03 1.97 7.35
N SER A 189 0.36 1.09 6.40
CA SER A 189 1.41 1.39 5.42
C SER A 189 1.04 2.57 4.53
N PHE A 190 -0.21 2.64 4.08
CA PHE A 190 -0.71 3.78 3.30
C PHE A 190 -0.60 5.08 4.09
N LEU A 191 -1.09 5.11 5.32
CA LEU A 191 -1.05 6.30 6.17
C LEU A 191 0.38 6.75 6.45
N GLY A 192 1.26 5.82 6.84
CA GLY A 192 2.66 6.16 7.11
C GLY A 192 3.39 6.68 5.88
N MET A 193 3.16 6.06 4.73
CA MET A 193 3.77 6.49 3.48
C MET A 193 3.23 7.86 3.02
N THR A 194 1.93 8.10 3.10
CA THR A 194 1.36 9.41 2.72
C THR A 194 1.83 10.52 3.65
N GLU A 195 1.91 10.27 4.95
CA GLU A 195 2.48 11.22 5.92
C GLU A 195 3.95 11.54 5.61
N MET A 196 4.75 10.55 5.23
CA MET A 196 6.15 10.79 4.81
C MET A 196 6.24 11.62 3.53
N LEU A 197 5.39 11.33 2.53
CA LEU A 197 5.41 12.01 1.23
C LEU A 197 4.84 13.44 1.29
N GLU A 198 3.91 13.69 2.17
CA GLU A 198 3.31 15.01 2.41
C GLU A 198 4.09 15.84 3.46
N GLY A 199 5.06 15.22 4.12
CA GLY A 199 5.94 15.84 5.07
C GLY A 199 6.97 16.78 4.43
N LYS A 200 7.73 17.49 5.27
CA LYS A 200 8.73 18.49 4.86
C LYS A 200 9.77 17.93 3.88
N ASP A 201 10.16 16.66 4.05
CA ASP A 201 11.17 15.98 3.25
C ASP A 201 10.57 15.04 2.19
N GLY A 202 9.28 15.19 1.87
CA GLY A 202 8.52 14.26 1.05
C GLY A 202 9.10 14.00 -0.33
N GLU A 203 9.68 15.03 -0.98
CA GLU A 203 10.40 14.85 -2.25
C GLU A 203 11.63 13.94 -2.10
N SER A 204 12.44 14.17 -1.09
CA SER A 204 13.63 13.35 -0.80
C SER A 204 13.25 11.91 -0.49
N VAL A 205 12.18 11.70 0.29
CA VAL A 205 11.64 10.38 0.61
C VAL A 205 11.15 9.69 -0.67
N PHE A 206 10.40 10.38 -1.52
CA PHE A 206 9.95 9.82 -2.79
C PHE A 206 11.11 9.39 -3.68
N GLN A 207 12.15 10.20 -3.80
CA GLN A 207 13.34 9.86 -4.60
C GLN A 207 14.09 8.64 -4.03
N MET A 208 14.13 8.47 -2.71
CA MET A 208 14.69 7.27 -2.08
C MET A 208 13.86 6.01 -2.36
N MET A 209 12.54 6.16 -2.51
CA MET A 209 11.63 5.04 -2.77
C MET A 209 11.53 4.68 -4.26
N ARG A 210 11.78 5.61 -5.15
CA ARG A 210 11.51 5.49 -6.57
C ARG A 210 12.24 4.29 -7.21
N ASN A 211 11.55 3.59 -8.11
CA ASN A 211 12.00 2.42 -8.86
C ASN A 211 12.38 1.20 -7.99
N ARG A 212 11.83 1.12 -6.77
CA ARG A 212 12.10 0.02 -5.85
C ARG A 212 10.81 -0.68 -5.43
N THR A 213 11.00 -1.92 -4.97
CA THR A 213 9.95 -2.70 -4.31
C THR A 213 10.15 -2.63 -2.81
N PHE A 214 9.09 -2.34 -2.07
CA PHE A 214 9.09 -2.25 -0.62
C PHE A 214 8.13 -3.26 0.00
N THR A 215 8.46 -3.67 1.20
CA THR A 215 7.52 -4.28 2.16
C THR A 215 7.55 -3.51 3.46
N ALA A 216 6.60 -3.76 4.36
CA ALA A 216 6.59 -3.10 5.65
C ALA A 216 6.56 -4.09 6.81
N SER A 217 6.91 -3.54 7.96
CA SER A 217 6.64 -4.08 9.28
C SER A 217 6.30 -2.96 10.27
N PHE A 218 5.66 -3.34 11.36
CA PHE A 218 5.19 -2.44 12.39
C PHE A 218 5.62 -2.95 13.74
N ALA A 219 6.05 -2.04 14.61
CA ALA A 219 6.34 -2.38 16.00
C ALA A 219 6.07 -1.18 16.90
N GLU A 220 5.58 -1.47 18.09
CA GLU A 220 5.37 -0.49 19.15
C GLU A 220 5.96 -0.98 20.46
N GLY A 221 6.32 -0.08 21.35
CA GLY A 221 6.82 -0.44 22.66
C GLY A 221 7.72 0.60 23.28
N MET A 222 8.23 0.27 24.47
CA MET A 222 9.11 1.15 25.25
C MET A 222 10.60 0.79 25.13
N HIS A 223 10.91 -0.41 24.63
CA HIS A 223 12.28 -0.93 24.54
C HIS A 223 12.79 -0.88 23.10
N PRO A 224 13.69 0.05 22.75
CA PRO A 224 14.14 0.27 21.38
C PRO A 224 14.67 -0.97 20.68
N GLU A 225 15.50 -1.78 21.37
CA GLU A 225 16.08 -3.00 20.79
C GLU A 225 15.01 -4.05 20.44
N ARG A 226 14.04 -4.25 21.34
CA ARG A 226 12.94 -5.19 21.09
C ARG A 226 12.05 -4.72 19.93
N VAL A 227 11.76 -3.43 19.87
CA VAL A 227 10.99 -2.84 18.78
C VAL A 227 11.74 -3.00 17.45
N ALA A 228 13.05 -2.74 17.42
CA ALA A 228 13.88 -2.93 16.24
C ALA A 228 13.93 -4.38 15.77
N ALA A 229 14.10 -5.33 16.71
CA ALA A 229 14.06 -6.76 16.39
C ALA A 229 12.70 -7.20 15.83
N SER A 230 11.61 -6.69 16.41
CA SER A 230 10.25 -6.95 15.93
C SER A 230 10.02 -6.39 14.52
N LEU A 231 10.57 -5.20 14.18
CA LEU A 231 10.51 -4.67 12.83
C LEU A 231 11.18 -5.59 11.81
N VAL A 232 12.35 -6.11 12.11
CA VAL A 232 13.08 -7.00 11.19
C VAL A 232 12.35 -8.34 11.02
N SER A 233 11.90 -8.96 12.12
CA SER A 233 11.21 -10.26 12.07
C SER A 233 9.79 -10.18 11.49
N GLY A 234 9.14 -9.03 11.64
CA GLY A 234 7.77 -8.78 11.18
C GLY A 234 7.63 -8.37 9.72
N LEU A 235 8.71 -8.40 8.92
CA LEU A 235 8.63 -8.06 7.50
C LEU A 235 7.70 -8.99 6.74
N MET A 236 6.82 -8.39 5.95
CA MET A 236 5.73 -9.08 5.25
C MET A 236 6.11 -9.59 3.86
N MET A 237 7.39 -9.86 3.65
CA MET A 237 7.91 -10.59 2.49
C MET A 237 9.16 -11.37 2.85
N ASN A 238 9.25 -12.61 2.36
CA ASN A 238 10.45 -13.44 2.43
C ASN A 238 11.41 -13.07 1.27
N SER A 239 11.90 -11.85 1.29
CA SER A 239 12.84 -11.34 0.29
C SER A 239 14.00 -10.65 0.96
N ALA A 240 15.19 -10.73 0.35
CA ALA A 240 16.35 -10.05 0.88
C ALA A 240 16.16 -8.52 0.87
N ILE A 241 16.52 -7.86 1.97
CA ILE A 241 16.65 -6.41 1.99
C ILE A 241 17.87 -6.04 1.14
N ILE A 242 17.69 -5.16 0.15
CA ILE A 242 18.72 -4.86 -0.86
C ILE A 242 19.33 -3.47 -0.73
N SER A 243 18.80 -2.64 0.13
CA SER A 243 19.34 -1.31 0.39
C SER A 243 18.77 -0.73 1.69
N ARG A 244 19.17 0.49 2.00
CA ARG A 244 18.81 1.23 3.22
C ARG A 244 17.31 1.26 3.49
N PRO A 245 16.82 0.71 4.63
CA PRO A 245 15.41 0.83 5.05
C PRO A 245 15.07 2.26 5.47
N LEU A 246 13.77 2.61 5.35
CA LEU A 246 13.19 3.83 5.90
C LEU A 246 12.45 3.46 7.20
N ILE A 247 12.78 4.14 8.29
CA ILE A 247 12.07 4.01 9.57
C ILE A 247 11.22 5.25 9.78
N PHE A 248 9.93 5.08 9.71
CA PHE A 248 8.97 6.14 10.00
C PHE A 248 8.57 6.06 11.47
N ILE A 249 8.69 7.20 12.16
CA ILE A 249 8.47 7.32 13.59
C ILE A 249 7.18 8.11 13.80
N ARG A 250 6.17 7.49 14.40
CA ARG A 250 5.03 8.18 14.99
C ARG A 250 5.19 8.23 16.50
N GLY A 251 5.04 9.43 17.07
CA GLY A 251 5.19 9.63 18.49
C GLY A 251 6.56 10.20 18.89
N ASN A 252 6.88 10.10 20.16
CA ASN A 252 8.13 10.63 20.68
C ASN A 252 9.14 9.52 20.92
N ILE A 253 10.30 9.64 20.28
CA ILE A 253 11.47 8.90 20.73
C ILE A 253 12.09 9.68 21.89
N PRO A 254 12.40 9.03 23.04
CA PRO A 254 13.11 9.69 24.11
C PRO A 254 14.44 10.28 23.61
N GLN A 255 14.72 11.53 23.99
CA GLN A 255 16.00 12.15 23.69
C GLN A 255 17.11 11.38 24.42
N ASN A 256 18.08 10.85 23.78
CA ASN A 256 19.27 10.13 24.26
C ASN A 256 19.29 8.65 23.89
N GLY A 257 19.59 8.36 22.63
CA GLY A 257 20.11 7.07 22.24
C GLY A 257 19.18 6.02 21.62
N PRO A 258 17.83 6.08 21.71
CA PRO A 258 16.98 5.05 21.11
C PRO A 258 17.15 4.90 19.58
N GLU A 259 17.30 6.01 18.84
CA GLU A 259 17.56 5.96 17.40
C GLU A 259 18.84 5.19 17.06
N LYS A 260 19.90 5.40 17.87
CA LYS A 260 21.15 4.67 17.69
C LYS A 260 20.98 3.19 17.96
N MET A 261 20.30 2.81 19.06
CA MET A 261 20.04 1.41 19.38
C MET A 261 19.19 0.71 18.31
N ILE A 262 18.16 1.39 17.79
CA ILE A 262 17.34 0.91 16.70
C ILE A 262 18.19 0.75 15.44
N SER A 263 18.99 1.76 15.12
CA SER A 263 19.88 1.75 13.95
C SER A 263 20.90 0.61 14.03
N ASP A 264 21.55 0.43 15.17
CA ASP A 264 22.54 -0.63 15.39
C ASP A 264 21.90 -2.02 15.25
N THR A 265 20.76 -2.26 15.86
CA THR A 265 20.02 -3.53 15.78
C THR A 265 19.59 -3.84 14.33
N ILE A 266 19.04 -2.86 13.61
CA ILE A 266 18.64 -3.05 12.23
C ILE A 266 19.86 -3.26 11.34
N SER A 267 20.93 -2.49 11.53
CA SER A 267 22.16 -2.63 10.75
C SER A 267 22.82 -3.99 10.91
N GLN A 268 22.86 -4.50 12.13
CA GLN A 268 23.38 -5.85 12.42
C GLN A 268 22.56 -6.94 11.73
N SER A 269 21.25 -6.77 11.68
CA SER A 269 20.34 -7.77 11.11
C SER A 269 20.23 -7.70 9.58
N THR A 270 20.38 -6.51 8.99
CA THR A 270 20.11 -6.27 7.57
C THR A 270 21.35 -5.93 6.75
N GLY A 271 22.43 -5.53 7.41
CA GLY A 271 23.63 -4.99 6.74
C GLY A 271 23.52 -3.52 6.31
N PHE A 272 22.38 -2.85 6.58
CA PHE A 272 22.13 -1.48 6.14
C PHE A 272 21.77 -0.54 7.29
N ILE A 273 22.38 0.65 7.29
CA ILE A 273 22.02 1.72 8.23
C ILE A 273 20.67 2.32 7.80
N PRO A 274 19.62 2.29 8.63
CA PRO A 274 18.31 2.83 8.26
C PRO A 274 18.34 4.37 8.12
N ALA A 275 17.38 4.92 7.36
CA ALA A 275 17.05 6.33 7.39
C ALA A 275 15.83 6.54 8.26
N PHE A 276 15.86 7.58 9.10
CA PHE A 276 14.75 7.94 9.95
C PHE A 276 13.95 9.09 9.37
N VAL A 277 12.63 8.98 9.41
CA VAL A 277 11.68 10.01 9.02
C VAL A 277 10.76 10.25 10.20
N GLN A 278 10.77 11.47 10.72
CA GLN A 278 9.93 11.86 11.87
C GLN A 278 8.53 12.22 11.37
N GLY A 279 7.54 11.54 11.88
CA GLY A 279 6.13 11.82 11.72
C GLY A 279 5.55 12.66 12.86
N PRO A 280 4.22 12.69 12.97
CA PRO A 280 3.53 13.45 14.02
C PRO A 280 3.91 13.01 15.43
N SER A 281 3.99 13.97 16.34
CA SER A 281 4.20 13.71 17.77
C SER A 281 3.00 12.97 18.36
N GLY A 282 3.24 12.06 19.31
CA GLY A 282 2.21 11.26 19.96
C GLY A 282 2.73 10.59 21.23
N SER A 283 1.87 9.84 21.90
CA SER A 283 2.25 9.05 23.06
C SER A 283 2.87 7.71 22.62
N GLY A 284 4.04 7.38 23.21
CA GLY A 284 4.73 6.13 22.94
C GLY A 284 5.63 6.16 21.71
N MET A 285 6.26 5.04 21.43
CA MET A 285 7.13 4.84 20.29
C MET A 285 6.46 3.84 19.34
N ASN A 286 5.93 4.35 18.24
CA ASN A 286 5.36 3.55 17.16
C ASN A 286 6.23 3.69 15.94
N LEU A 287 6.78 2.58 15.46
CA LEU A 287 7.69 2.54 14.34
C LEU A 287 7.11 1.73 13.18
N MET A 288 7.30 2.24 11.99
CA MET A 288 7.11 1.49 10.75
C MET A 288 8.44 1.39 10.02
N MET A 289 8.79 0.20 9.59
CA MET A 289 9.92 0.00 8.69
C MET A 289 9.41 -0.27 7.29
N PHE A 290 9.84 0.55 6.34
CA PHE A 290 9.67 0.32 4.91
C PHE A 290 11.00 -0.21 4.38
N ALA A 291 11.07 -1.51 4.15
CA ALA A 291 12.27 -2.18 3.71
C ALA A 291 12.28 -2.36 2.19
N PRO A 292 13.29 -1.80 1.47
CA PRO A 292 13.48 -2.12 0.06
C PRO A 292 13.94 -3.57 -0.07
N VAL A 293 13.21 -4.34 -0.85
CA VAL A 293 13.46 -5.78 -0.98
C VAL A 293 13.71 -6.16 -2.44
N SER A 294 14.42 -7.28 -2.65
CA SER A 294 14.48 -7.91 -3.96
C SER A 294 13.07 -8.28 -4.43
N ASP A 295 12.87 -8.30 -5.74
CA ASP A 295 11.58 -8.75 -6.26
C ASP A 295 11.29 -10.16 -5.76
N PRO A 296 10.02 -10.46 -5.41
CA PRO A 296 9.67 -11.78 -4.94
C PRO A 296 10.01 -12.81 -6.02
N VAL A 297 10.90 -13.73 -5.66
CA VAL A 297 11.14 -14.95 -6.45
C VAL A 297 10.18 -16.00 -5.89
N LEU A 298 9.35 -16.53 -6.72
CA LEU A 298 8.35 -17.52 -6.35
C LEU A 298 8.78 -18.91 -6.77
#